data_fdf2c066286cd2ee7c6a510202306cd8
#
_entry.id   fdf2c066286cd2ee7c6a510202306cd8
#
_cell.length_a   1.000
_cell.length_b   1.000
_cell.length_c   1.000
_cell.angle_alpha   90.00
_cell.angle_beta   90.00
_cell.angle_gamma   90.00
#
_symmetry.space_group_name_H-M   'P 1'
#
loop_
_entity.id
_entity.type
_entity.pdbx_description
1 polymer ?
#
loop_
_entity_poly.entity_id
_entity_poly.type
_entity_poly.pdbx_seq_one_letter_code
_entity_poly.pdbx_strand_id
1 'polypeptide(L)'
;IVAAGAGFAAKNFEDKNLQGSQANLEGSDVSEGEENKDEVDLSDVTDYAPISIQLGYGLVEMVDNNSGGPLVNRITGIRKQVSKSLGFVVPNVRIRDDLSLEANQYRIRIGQTIVGEDEIFPDKKLAIPGDEATTKIQGIEVKDPTFGMDAIWISNFQQNEAEANGYVVVAPESVLATHLSQILSKHSAQLIGQDDVQILLDNLAQSAPSLVQSVVPKLVPLHNLTSILRTLLNERVPVSDLRCILENLAVLSSQNLSVTDTAEALRPHLSGLLVQQVAPLNQPIQVITLSGELENMLIKMVRQSGDEGLILDANLAQQLIKGISEAQQKVTSDGKTAVLVVSPAIRRQFASILKQHIEDLLVLAFTELPDNRQINVVATISSE
;
A
#
# COMPACT_ATOMS: atom_id res chain seq x y z
N ILE A 1 -66.56 16.70 -11.39
CA ILE A 1 -66.30 17.25 -12.75
C ILE A 1 -64.86 17.78 -12.82
N VAL A 2 -63.86 16.94 -12.67
CA VAL A 2 -62.43 17.29 -12.91
C VAL A 2 -61.61 16.04 -13.31
N ALA A 3 -62.24 14.98 -13.81
CA ALA A 3 -61.52 13.76 -14.17
C ALA A 3 -61.56 13.39 -15.67
N ALA A 4 -62.03 14.31 -16.55
CA ALA A 4 -62.19 14.03 -17.98
C ALA A 4 -61.21 14.78 -18.90
N GLY A 5 -60.29 15.59 -18.36
CA GLY A 5 -59.36 16.42 -19.17
C GLY A 5 -57.98 15.84 -19.40
N ALA A 6 -57.52 14.86 -18.60
CA ALA A 6 -56.16 14.32 -18.68
C ALA A 6 -55.99 13.13 -19.66
N GLY A 7 -57.12 12.51 -20.07
CA GLY A 7 -57.09 11.37 -21.02
C GLY A 7 -56.98 11.74 -22.51
N PHE A 8 -57.30 12.98 -22.86
CA PHE A 8 -57.34 13.41 -24.29
C PHE A 8 -55.98 13.98 -24.77
N ALA A 9 -55.13 14.43 -23.87
CA ALA A 9 -53.79 14.92 -24.19
C ALA A 9 -52.74 13.81 -24.37
N ALA A 10 -52.91 12.67 -23.70
CA ALA A 10 -51.99 11.51 -23.81
C ALA A 10 -52.21 10.74 -25.14
N LYS A 11 -53.43 10.69 -25.65
CA LYS A 11 -53.76 9.98 -26.91
C LYS A 11 -53.32 10.72 -28.17
N ASN A 12 -53.21 12.05 -28.12
CA ASN A 12 -52.69 12.86 -29.23
C ASN A 12 -51.15 12.92 -29.30
N PHE A 13 -50.44 12.43 -28.28
CA PHE A 13 -48.97 12.36 -28.30
C PHE A 13 -48.46 11.02 -28.84
N GLU A 14 -49.23 9.93 -28.70
CA GLU A 14 -48.90 8.62 -29.28
C GLU A 14 -49.17 8.56 -30.79
N ASP A 15 -50.23 9.21 -31.30
CA ASP A 15 -50.55 9.19 -32.71
C ASP A 15 -49.63 10.08 -33.59
N LYS A 16 -48.85 11.00 -33.00
CA LYS A 16 -47.87 11.79 -33.75
C LYS A 16 -46.51 11.13 -33.89
N ASN A 17 -46.20 10.11 -33.08
CA ASN A 17 -44.93 9.37 -33.18
C ASN A 17 -44.99 8.13 -34.08
N LEU A 18 -46.16 7.74 -34.57
CA LEU A 18 -46.34 6.59 -35.45
C LEU A 18 -46.44 6.92 -36.97
N GLN A 19 -46.40 8.20 -37.34
CA GLN A 19 -46.42 8.62 -38.76
C GLN A 19 -45.08 9.17 -39.29
N GLY A 20 -44.00 9.08 -38.51
CA GLY A 20 -42.66 9.53 -38.89
C GLY A 20 -41.69 8.44 -39.33
N SER A 21 -42.09 7.17 -39.41
CA SER A 21 -41.15 6.04 -39.61
C SER A 21 -41.37 5.23 -40.91
N GLN A 22 -41.98 5.78 -41.92
CA GLN A 22 -42.06 5.11 -43.24
C GLN A 22 -41.87 6.07 -44.40
N ALA A 23 -40.68 6.60 -44.59
CA ALA A 23 -40.17 7.09 -45.87
C ALA A 23 -38.70 7.48 -45.70
N ASN A 24 -37.79 6.55 -45.98
CA ASN A 24 -36.52 6.74 -46.67
C ASN A 24 -35.62 5.49 -46.48
N LEU A 25 -35.88 4.51 -47.32
CA LEU A 25 -34.89 3.50 -47.69
C LEU A 25 -34.61 3.75 -49.18
N GLU A 26 -33.60 4.57 -49.45
CA GLU A 26 -32.81 4.49 -50.68
C GLU A 26 -31.61 5.41 -50.54
N GLY A 27 -30.46 4.79 -50.49
CA GLY A 27 -29.20 5.29 -51.01
C GLY A 27 -28.55 6.48 -50.33
N SER A 28 -27.58 6.23 -49.46
CA SER A 28 -26.34 7.00 -49.48
C SER A 28 -25.26 6.29 -48.72
N ASP A 29 -24.15 6.11 -49.36
CA ASP A 29 -22.80 5.78 -48.99
C ASP A 29 -22.50 5.83 -47.50
N VAL A 30 -21.95 4.72 -47.00
CA VAL A 30 -21.17 4.67 -45.79
C VAL A 30 -19.90 5.53 -46.03
N SER A 31 -19.99 6.82 -45.71
CA SER A 31 -18.80 7.59 -45.43
C SER A 31 -18.32 7.09 -44.08
N GLU A 32 -17.28 6.27 -44.11
CA GLU A 32 -16.39 6.10 -42.96
C GLU A 32 -16.07 7.50 -42.45
N GLY A 33 -16.60 7.84 -41.27
CA GLY A 33 -16.21 9.06 -40.58
C GLY A 33 -14.72 8.96 -40.34
N GLU A 34 -13.96 9.81 -41.02
CA GLU A 34 -12.60 10.14 -40.62
C GLU A 34 -12.66 10.55 -39.14
N GLU A 35 -12.21 9.68 -38.26
CA GLU A 35 -11.88 10.05 -36.87
C GLU A 35 -10.95 11.25 -36.97
N ASN A 36 -11.43 12.39 -36.50
CA ASN A 36 -10.67 13.63 -36.41
C ASN A 36 -9.45 13.31 -35.50
N LYS A 37 -8.33 12.96 -36.11
CA LYS A 37 -7.05 12.63 -35.41
C LYS A 37 -6.46 13.82 -34.67
N ASP A 38 -7.09 14.99 -34.72
CA ASP A 38 -6.61 16.22 -34.07
C ASP A 38 -7.41 16.58 -32.79
N GLU A 39 -8.41 15.81 -32.39
CA GLU A 39 -9.08 15.99 -31.09
C GLU A 39 -8.33 15.19 -30.02
N VAL A 40 -7.69 15.93 -29.10
CA VAL A 40 -7.06 15.35 -27.92
C VAL A 40 -8.16 15.02 -26.92
N ASP A 41 -8.42 13.73 -26.68
CA ASP A 41 -9.36 13.31 -25.65
C ASP A 41 -8.72 13.38 -24.26
N LEU A 42 -9.54 13.54 -23.23
CA LEU A 42 -9.08 13.58 -21.85
C LEU A 42 -8.35 12.29 -21.45
N SER A 43 -8.69 11.15 -22.04
CA SER A 43 -8.01 9.87 -21.90
C SER A 43 -6.58 9.85 -22.46
N ASP A 44 -6.26 10.74 -23.41
CA ASP A 44 -4.91 10.88 -23.99
C ASP A 44 -3.99 11.70 -23.08
N VAL A 45 -4.60 12.57 -22.26
CA VAL A 45 -3.86 13.48 -21.36
C VAL A 45 -3.71 12.88 -19.97
N THR A 46 -4.69 12.10 -19.51
CA THR A 46 -4.75 11.65 -18.13
C THR A 46 -5.04 10.15 -18.03
N ASP A 47 -4.10 9.39 -17.47
CA ASP A 47 -4.36 8.01 -17.08
C ASP A 47 -5.09 7.98 -15.75
N TYR A 48 -6.38 7.68 -15.77
CA TYR A 48 -7.22 7.56 -14.57
C TYR A 48 -7.03 6.25 -13.79
N ALA A 49 -6.11 5.37 -14.22
CA ALA A 49 -5.85 4.14 -13.48
C ALA A 49 -5.23 4.47 -12.11
N PRO A 50 -5.83 3.97 -11.00
CA PRO A 50 -5.27 4.17 -9.66
C PRO A 50 -3.85 3.62 -9.53
N ILE A 51 -3.57 2.52 -10.24
CA ILE A 51 -2.25 1.88 -10.29
C ILE A 51 -1.96 1.52 -11.76
N SER A 52 -0.80 1.91 -12.25
CA SER A 52 -0.35 1.50 -13.58
C SER A 52 1.11 1.06 -13.58
N ILE A 53 1.43 0.10 -14.45
CA ILE A 53 2.77 -0.36 -14.75
C ILE A 53 3.02 -0.06 -16.22
N GLN A 54 4.05 0.72 -16.49
CA GLN A 54 4.54 1.01 -17.83
C GLN A 54 5.75 0.12 -18.10
N LEU A 55 5.77 -0.52 -19.26
CA LEU A 55 6.82 -1.49 -19.64
C LEU A 55 7.52 -1.04 -20.91
N GLY A 56 8.83 -1.10 -20.92
CA GLY A 56 9.62 -1.00 -22.13
C GLY A 56 9.34 -2.16 -23.09
N TYR A 57 9.64 -1.98 -24.36
CA TYR A 57 9.25 -2.91 -25.42
C TYR A 57 9.83 -4.34 -25.25
N GLY A 58 10.99 -4.51 -24.60
CA GLY A 58 11.59 -5.81 -24.31
C GLY A 58 10.86 -6.62 -23.24
N LEU A 59 9.96 -5.98 -22.47
CA LEU A 59 9.20 -6.62 -21.40
C LEU A 59 7.79 -7.04 -21.81
N VAL A 60 7.35 -6.66 -23.01
CA VAL A 60 5.97 -6.92 -23.49
C VAL A 60 5.66 -8.41 -23.57
N GLU A 61 6.63 -9.24 -23.93
CA GLU A 61 6.46 -10.70 -23.97
C GLU A 61 6.08 -11.32 -22.62
N MET A 62 6.46 -10.69 -21.51
CA MET A 62 6.12 -11.16 -20.16
C MET A 62 4.61 -11.00 -19.84
N VAL A 63 3.91 -10.18 -20.61
CA VAL A 63 2.47 -9.87 -20.45
C VAL A 63 1.63 -10.62 -21.46
N ASP A 64 2.20 -11.06 -22.58
CA ASP A 64 1.45 -11.71 -23.64
C ASP A 64 0.77 -13.00 -23.18
N ASN A 65 -0.56 -13.05 -23.36
CA ASN A 65 -1.38 -14.20 -23.01
C ASN A 65 -1.00 -15.47 -23.80
N ASN A 66 -0.40 -15.35 -25.00
CA ASN A 66 0.06 -16.49 -25.80
C ASN A 66 1.27 -17.17 -25.13
N SER A 67 2.08 -16.45 -24.38
CA SER A 67 3.19 -16.98 -23.57
C SER A 67 2.78 -17.37 -22.14
N GLY A 68 1.47 -17.36 -21.83
CA GLY A 68 0.91 -17.71 -20.51
C GLY A 68 0.83 -16.55 -19.53
N GLY A 69 1.20 -15.33 -19.92
CA GLY A 69 1.09 -14.10 -19.12
C GLY A 69 1.70 -14.23 -17.71
N PRO A 70 2.97 -14.66 -17.54
CA PRO A 70 3.52 -14.95 -16.22
C PRO A 70 3.47 -13.75 -15.28
N LEU A 71 3.69 -12.53 -15.80
CA LEU A 71 3.64 -11.30 -15.04
C LEU A 71 2.21 -10.96 -14.58
N VAL A 72 1.20 -11.13 -15.44
CA VAL A 72 -0.21 -10.84 -15.11
C VAL A 72 -0.70 -11.73 -13.97
N ASN A 73 -0.35 -13.03 -14.01
CA ASN A 73 -0.70 -13.97 -12.96
C ASN A 73 -0.03 -13.62 -11.64
N ARG A 74 1.24 -13.20 -11.66
CA ARG A 74 1.97 -12.77 -10.49
C ARG A 74 1.36 -11.48 -9.90
N ILE A 75 1.08 -10.47 -10.71
CA ILE A 75 0.45 -9.22 -10.27
C ILE A 75 -0.91 -9.50 -9.62
N THR A 76 -1.73 -10.36 -10.21
CA THR A 76 -3.03 -10.75 -9.65
C THR A 76 -2.85 -11.44 -8.29
N GLY A 77 -1.88 -12.33 -8.16
CA GLY A 77 -1.54 -13.01 -6.91
C GLY A 77 -1.11 -12.02 -5.81
N ILE A 78 -0.19 -11.13 -6.14
CA ILE A 78 0.31 -10.07 -5.22
C ILE A 78 -0.83 -9.15 -4.80
N ARG A 79 -1.63 -8.68 -5.75
CA ARG A 79 -2.77 -7.81 -5.45
C ARG A 79 -3.74 -8.47 -4.46
N LYS A 80 -4.04 -9.76 -4.64
CA LYS A 80 -4.88 -10.53 -3.70
C LYS A 80 -4.24 -10.67 -2.32
N GLN A 81 -2.94 -10.94 -2.27
CA GLN A 81 -2.18 -11.06 -1.02
C GLN A 81 -2.15 -9.73 -0.26
N VAL A 82 -1.80 -8.63 -0.92
CA VAL A 82 -1.75 -7.29 -0.33
C VAL A 82 -3.15 -6.85 0.12
N SER A 83 -4.20 -7.08 -0.67
CA SER A 83 -5.58 -6.79 -0.26
C SER A 83 -5.95 -7.51 1.03
N LYS A 84 -5.58 -8.78 1.16
CA LYS A 84 -5.83 -9.58 2.37
C LYS A 84 -5.06 -9.05 3.58
N SER A 85 -3.82 -8.61 3.40
CA SER A 85 -3.00 -8.06 4.49
C SER A 85 -3.46 -6.68 4.95
N LEU A 86 -3.90 -5.83 4.02
CA LEU A 86 -4.35 -4.46 4.32
C LEU A 86 -5.81 -4.40 4.81
N GLY A 87 -6.66 -5.35 4.38
CA GLY A 87 -8.06 -5.42 4.76
C GLY A 87 -9.03 -4.67 3.84
N PHE A 88 -8.58 -4.27 2.65
CA PHE A 88 -9.45 -3.72 1.59
C PHE A 88 -8.99 -4.19 0.22
N VAL A 89 -9.84 -4.06 -0.80
CA VAL A 89 -9.52 -4.51 -2.16
C VAL A 89 -8.65 -3.47 -2.85
N VAL A 90 -7.37 -3.82 -3.06
CA VAL A 90 -6.45 -2.98 -3.83
C VAL A 90 -6.98 -2.82 -5.26
N PRO A 91 -7.02 -1.60 -5.82
CA PRO A 91 -7.51 -1.34 -7.18
C PRO A 91 -6.81 -2.18 -8.26
N ASN A 92 -7.42 -2.25 -9.44
CA ASN A 92 -6.84 -2.95 -10.57
C ASN A 92 -5.53 -2.30 -11.01
N VAL A 93 -4.55 -3.13 -11.34
CA VAL A 93 -3.28 -2.68 -11.90
C VAL A 93 -3.40 -2.69 -13.42
N ARG A 94 -3.25 -1.55 -14.06
CA ARG A 94 -3.25 -1.40 -15.52
C ARG A 94 -1.83 -1.56 -16.03
N ILE A 95 -1.62 -2.45 -16.99
CA ILE A 95 -0.33 -2.64 -17.63
C ILE A 95 -0.39 -2.02 -19.02
N ARG A 96 0.62 -1.25 -19.39
CA ARG A 96 0.77 -0.61 -20.70
C ARG A 96 2.22 -0.73 -21.16
N ASP A 97 2.42 -0.78 -22.46
CA ASP A 97 3.69 -0.49 -23.10
C ASP A 97 3.93 1.02 -23.14
N ASP A 98 5.17 1.42 -23.00
CA ASP A 98 5.61 2.82 -23.10
C ASP A 98 6.91 2.88 -23.90
N LEU A 99 6.81 3.42 -25.11
CA LEU A 99 7.95 3.53 -26.03
C LEU A 99 8.98 4.58 -25.61
N SER A 100 8.66 5.40 -24.60
CA SER A 100 9.61 6.36 -24.04
C SER A 100 10.60 5.72 -23.06
N LEU A 101 10.31 4.49 -22.62
CA LEU A 101 11.17 3.73 -21.72
C LEU A 101 12.22 2.94 -22.50
N GLU A 102 13.36 2.67 -21.83
CA GLU A 102 14.34 1.73 -22.35
C GLU A 102 13.76 0.31 -22.44
N ALA A 103 14.36 -0.54 -23.28
CA ALA A 103 13.80 -1.86 -23.61
C ALA A 103 13.42 -2.70 -22.38
N ASN A 104 14.29 -2.72 -21.38
CA ASN A 104 14.15 -3.55 -20.19
C ASN A 104 13.68 -2.77 -18.95
N GLN A 105 13.37 -1.49 -19.13
CA GLN A 105 12.92 -0.61 -18.07
C GLN A 105 11.42 -0.82 -17.79
N TYR A 106 11.03 -0.74 -16.52
CA TYR A 106 9.64 -0.64 -16.12
C TYR A 106 9.45 0.52 -15.14
N ARG A 107 8.23 1.01 -15.09
CA ARG A 107 7.84 2.11 -14.21
C ARG A 107 6.51 1.81 -13.56
N ILE A 108 6.41 2.01 -12.24
CA ILE A 108 5.18 1.83 -11.45
C ILE A 108 4.67 3.21 -11.06
N ARG A 109 3.38 3.44 -11.28
CA ARG A 109 2.70 4.69 -10.94
C ARG A 109 1.51 4.44 -10.01
N ILE A 110 1.32 5.35 -9.09
CA ILE A 110 0.08 5.48 -8.30
C ILE A 110 -0.56 6.81 -8.66
N GLY A 111 -1.74 6.74 -9.26
CA GLY A 111 -2.35 7.88 -9.93
C GLY A 111 -1.41 8.46 -11.01
N GLN A 112 -1.06 9.73 -10.89
CA GLN A 112 -0.17 10.40 -11.84
C GLN A 112 1.31 10.41 -11.40
N THR A 113 1.62 9.86 -10.20
CA THR A 113 2.97 9.92 -9.64
C THR A 113 3.74 8.63 -9.90
N ILE A 114 4.97 8.76 -10.41
CA ILE A 114 5.91 7.65 -10.49
C ILE A 114 6.44 7.37 -9.08
N VAL A 115 6.29 6.13 -8.64
CA VAL A 115 6.66 5.69 -7.28
C VAL A 115 7.71 4.59 -7.26
N GLY A 116 8.00 4.01 -8.42
CA GLY A 116 9.06 3.02 -8.60
C GLY A 116 9.46 2.93 -10.08
N GLU A 117 10.74 2.71 -10.31
CA GLU A 117 11.33 2.55 -11.64
C GLU A 117 12.56 1.68 -11.49
N ASP A 118 12.76 0.72 -12.40
CA ASP A 118 13.96 -0.12 -12.44
C ASP A 118 14.04 -0.89 -13.78
N GLU A 119 15.07 -1.73 -13.90
CA GLU A 119 15.31 -2.59 -15.05
C GLU A 119 15.23 -4.07 -14.70
N ILE A 120 14.57 -4.86 -15.53
CA ILE A 120 14.56 -6.33 -15.43
C ILE A 120 14.92 -6.96 -16.76
N PHE A 121 15.57 -8.11 -16.71
CA PHE A 121 16.04 -8.83 -17.89
C PHE A 121 15.24 -10.14 -18.05
N PRO A 122 14.32 -10.22 -19.03
CA PRO A 122 13.47 -11.42 -19.23
C PRO A 122 14.24 -12.73 -19.43
N ASP A 123 15.40 -12.64 -20.09
CA ASP A 123 16.26 -13.79 -20.40
C ASP A 123 17.16 -14.24 -19.25
N LYS A 124 17.12 -13.55 -18.11
CA LYS A 124 18.03 -13.76 -16.98
C LYS A 124 17.24 -14.01 -15.68
N LYS A 125 17.96 -14.39 -14.65
CA LYS A 125 17.47 -14.52 -13.29
C LYS A 125 18.28 -13.65 -12.35
N LEU A 126 17.62 -13.09 -11.34
CA LEU A 126 18.29 -12.29 -10.32
C LEU A 126 18.83 -13.21 -9.22
N ALA A 127 20.13 -13.21 -9.01
CA ALA A 127 20.80 -13.91 -7.92
C ALA A 127 21.11 -12.93 -6.80
N ILE A 128 20.48 -13.13 -5.63
CA ILE A 128 20.66 -12.33 -4.43
C ILE A 128 21.55 -13.12 -3.48
N PRO A 129 22.69 -12.58 -3.01
CA PRO A 129 23.57 -13.31 -2.09
C PRO A 129 22.84 -13.58 -0.78
N GLY A 130 22.82 -14.84 -0.34
CA GLY A 130 22.42 -15.23 1.00
C GLY A 130 23.59 -15.12 1.98
N ASP A 131 23.35 -15.39 3.28
CA ASP A 131 24.36 -15.31 4.34
C ASP A 131 25.56 -16.27 4.12
N GLU A 132 25.35 -17.35 3.36
CA GLU A 132 26.37 -18.36 3.03
C GLU A 132 27.07 -18.11 1.70
N ALA A 133 26.77 -17.00 1.01
CA ALA A 133 27.37 -16.72 -0.30
C ALA A 133 28.86 -16.40 -0.16
N THR A 134 29.71 -17.32 -0.62
CA THR A 134 31.17 -17.23 -0.50
C THR A 134 31.90 -16.88 -1.78
N THR A 135 31.28 -17.15 -2.92
CA THR A 135 31.92 -17.00 -4.23
C THR A 135 31.14 -16.02 -5.12
N LYS A 136 31.83 -15.04 -5.67
CA LYS A 136 31.24 -14.08 -6.58
C LYS A 136 30.96 -14.73 -7.95
N ILE A 137 29.71 -14.63 -8.43
CA ILE A 137 29.25 -15.18 -9.70
C ILE A 137 29.34 -14.10 -10.77
N GLN A 138 29.63 -14.51 -12.02
CA GLN A 138 29.67 -13.61 -13.16
C GLN A 138 28.27 -13.23 -13.63
N GLY A 139 28.02 -11.93 -13.84
CA GLY A 139 26.76 -11.41 -14.33
C GLY A 139 26.73 -9.90 -14.35
N ILE A 140 25.55 -9.31 -14.46
CA ILE A 140 25.31 -7.87 -14.39
C ILE A 140 25.05 -7.52 -12.93
N GLU A 141 25.97 -6.78 -12.32
CA GLU A 141 25.81 -6.30 -10.94
C GLU A 141 24.78 -5.19 -10.89
N VAL A 142 23.82 -5.34 -9.98
CA VAL A 142 22.71 -4.39 -9.77
C VAL A 142 22.36 -4.32 -8.29
N LYS A 143 21.50 -3.39 -7.95
CA LYS A 143 20.79 -3.41 -6.67
C LYS A 143 19.38 -3.95 -6.88
N ASP A 144 18.93 -4.84 -5.97
CA ASP A 144 17.54 -5.30 -5.98
C ASP A 144 16.59 -4.11 -5.80
N PRO A 145 15.57 -3.95 -6.66
CA PRO A 145 14.67 -2.79 -6.62
C PRO A 145 13.80 -2.74 -5.37
N THR A 146 13.63 -3.88 -4.68
CA THR A 146 12.76 -3.96 -3.51
C THR A 146 13.47 -3.55 -2.24
N PHE A 147 14.66 -4.10 -1.99
CA PHE A 147 15.38 -3.94 -0.71
C PHE A 147 16.71 -3.20 -0.86
N GLY A 148 17.11 -2.85 -2.08
CA GLY A 148 18.38 -2.17 -2.36
C GLY A 148 19.62 -3.01 -2.08
N MET A 149 19.47 -4.33 -1.92
CA MET A 149 20.57 -5.25 -1.71
C MET A 149 21.37 -5.45 -2.97
N ASP A 150 22.68 -5.72 -2.83
CA ASP A 150 23.50 -6.09 -3.96
C ASP A 150 23.03 -7.41 -4.56
N ALA A 151 22.84 -7.46 -5.88
CA ALA A 151 22.35 -8.61 -6.62
C ALA A 151 23.02 -8.70 -8.00
N ILE A 152 22.88 -9.84 -8.66
CA ILE A 152 23.53 -10.10 -9.95
C ILE A 152 22.53 -10.73 -10.90
N TRP A 153 22.31 -10.15 -12.08
CA TRP A 153 21.58 -10.80 -13.16
C TRP A 153 22.45 -11.86 -13.84
N ILE A 154 22.07 -13.13 -13.69
CA ILE A 154 22.76 -14.30 -14.22
C ILE A 154 21.98 -14.92 -15.38
N SER A 155 22.66 -15.68 -16.21
CA SER A 155 22.02 -16.47 -17.26
C SER A 155 21.26 -17.68 -16.67
N ASN A 156 20.22 -18.13 -17.36
CA ASN A 156 19.38 -19.24 -16.88
C ASN A 156 20.15 -20.53 -16.56
N PHE A 157 21.23 -20.81 -17.31
CA PHE A 157 22.06 -21.99 -17.09
C PHE A 157 22.96 -21.91 -15.85
N GLN A 158 23.21 -20.73 -15.29
CA GLN A 158 24.00 -20.53 -14.06
C GLN A 158 23.17 -20.70 -12.80
N GLN A 159 21.87 -20.96 -12.88
CA GLN A 159 21.00 -21.07 -11.72
C GLN A 159 21.50 -22.09 -10.70
N ASN A 160 21.79 -23.31 -11.13
CA ASN A 160 22.22 -24.38 -10.22
C ASN A 160 23.57 -24.06 -9.55
N GLU A 161 24.47 -23.39 -10.27
CA GLU A 161 25.75 -22.92 -9.73
C GLU A 161 25.53 -21.82 -8.69
N ALA A 162 24.63 -20.88 -8.96
CA ALA A 162 24.28 -19.79 -8.04
C ALA A 162 23.69 -20.35 -6.74
N GLU A 163 22.71 -21.24 -6.85
CA GLU A 163 22.08 -21.88 -5.69
C GLU A 163 23.09 -22.70 -4.86
N ALA A 164 23.99 -23.41 -5.51
CA ALA A 164 25.06 -24.17 -4.84
C ALA A 164 26.07 -23.26 -4.11
N ASN A 165 26.24 -22.02 -4.55
CA ASN A 165 27.08 -21.01 -3.91
C ASN A 165 26.33 -20.14 -2.87
N GLY A 166 25.12 -20.53 -2.45
CA GLY A 166 24.35 -19.86 -1.43
C GLY A 166 23.58 -18.62 -1.89
N TYR A 167 23.35 -18.45 -3.20
CA TYR A 167 22.50 -17.39 -3.74
C TYR A 167 21.04 -17.81 -3.80
N VAL A 168 20.13 -16.90 -3.53
CA VAL A 168 18.70 -17.04 -3.80
C VAL A 168 18.43 -16.56 -5.22
N VAL A 169 17.93 -17.44 -6.09
CA VAL A 169 17.69 -17.12 -7.51
C VAL A 169 16.22 -16.83 -7.74
N VAL A 170 15.91 -15.64 -8.26
CA VAL A 170 14.55 -15.11 -8.45
C VAL A 170 14.29 -14.87 -9.94
N ALA A 171 13.11 -15.25 -10.41
CA ALA A 171 12.67 -15.00 -11.79
C ALA A 171 12.27 -13.51 -11.97
N PRO A 172 12.47 -12.92 -13.17
CA PRO A 172 12.26 -11.50 -13.42
C PRO A 172 10.83 -11.02 -13.13
N GLU A 173 9.82 -11.82 -13.48
CA GLU A 173 8.42 -11.50 -13.13
C GLU A 173 8.18 -11.46 -11.62
N SER A 174 8.93 -12.24 -10.85
CA SER A 174 8.85 -12.23 -9.39
C SER A 174 9.54 -11.02 -8.80
N VAL A 175 10.63 -10.55 -9.38
CA VAL A 175 11.32 -9.32 -8.97
C VAL A 175 10.37 -8.12 -9.08
N LEU A 176 9.75 -7.93 -10.26
CA LEU A 176 8.78 -6.85 -10.47
C LEU A 176 7.57 -6.98 -9.55
N ALA A 177 7.05 -8.20 -9.38
CA ALA A 177 5.90 -8.45 -8.52
C ALA A 177 6.21 -8.15 -7.04
N THR A 178 7.41 -8.46 -6.55
CA THR A 178 7.85 -8.14 -5.18
C THR A 178 8.01 -6.63 -5.00
N HIS A 179 8.62 -5.95 -5.96
CA HIS A 179 8.73 -4.48 -5.95
C HIS A 179 7.34 -3.82 -5.95
N LEU A 180 6.41 -4.31 -6.79
CA LEU A 180 5.02 -3.85 -6.77
C LEU A 180 4.37 -4.08 -5.40
N SER A 181 4.57 -5.25 -4.78
CA SER A 181 4.02 -5.56 -3.45
C SER A 181 4.48 -4.56 -2.39
N GLN A 182 5.76 -4.22 -2.38
CA GLN A 182 6.34 -3.22 -1.48
C GLN A 182 5.73 -1.83 -1.73
N ILE A 183 5.65 -1.41 -3.00
CA ILE A 183 5.06 -0.12 -3.38
C ILE A 183 3.59 -0.04 -2.95
N LEU A 184 2.78 -1.08 -3.20
CA LEU A 184 1.38 -1.11 -2.78
C LEU A 184 1.22 -1.02 -1.27
N SER A 185 2.09 -1.69 -0.52
CA SER A 185 2.09 -1.65 0.95
C SER A 185 2.50 -0.27 1.47
N LYS A 186 3.54 0.33 0.89
CA LYS A 186 4.06 1.66 1.27
C LYS A 186 3.06 2.79 0.98
N HIS A 187 2.33 2.68 -0.13
CA HIS A 187 1.37 3.69 -0.59
C HIS A 187 -0.09 3.31 -0.32
N SER A 188 -0.35 2.33 0.53
CA SER A 188 -1.69 1.78 0.80
C SER A 188 -2.72 2.84 1.18
N ALA A 189 -2.32 3.88 1.92
CA ALA A 189 -3.18 5.00 2.30
C ALA A 189 -3.70 5.81 1.10
N GLN A 190 -2.98 5.84 -0.03
CA GLN A 190 -3.39 6.55 -1.24
C GLN A 190 -4.35 5.70 -2.10
N LEU A 191 -4.37 4.39 -1.88
CA LEU A 191 -5.14 3.43 -2.66
C LEU A 191 -6.58 3.23 -2.17
N ILE A 192 -6.91 3.72 -0.97
CA ILE A 192 -8.26 3.62 -0.41
C ILE A 192 -8.99 4.96 -0.58
N GLY A 193 -10.15 4.93 -1.24
CA GLY A 193 -11.04 6.07 -1.43
C GLY A 193 -12.31 5.95 -0.58
N GLN A 194 -13.20 6.95 -0.68
CA GLN A 194 -14.50 6.92 0.01
C GLN A 194 -15.39 5.79 -0.51
N ASP A 195 -15.33 5.51 -1.82
CA ASP A 195 -16.11 4.44 -2.44
C ASP A 195 -15.66 3.06 -1.92
N ASP A 196 -14.35 2.86 -1.74
CA ASP A 196 -13.81 1.62 -1.17
C ASP A 196 -14.26 1.45 0.28
N VAL A 197 -14.25 2.53 1.07
CA VAL A 197 -14.74 2.52 2.45
C VAL A 197 -16.25 2.25 2.49
N GLN A 198 -17.02 2.79 1.56
CA GLN A 198 -18.46 2.48 1.45
C GLN A 198 -18.68 0.99 1.17
N ILE A 199 -17.92 0.38 0.26
CA ILE A 199 -17.99 -1.07 -0.01
C ILE A 199 -17.67 -1.89 1.25
N LEU A 200 -16.67 -1.46 2.04
CA LEU A 200 -16.34 -2.13 3.31
C LEU A 200 -17.49 -2.03 4.32
N LEU A 201 -18.13 -0.85 4.42
CA LEU A 201 -19.30 -0.63 5.28
C LEU A 201 -20.50 -1.47 4.84
N ASP A 202 -20.78 -1.55 3.55
CA ASP A 202 -21.89 -2.34 2.99
C ASP A 202 -21.69 -3.84 3.28
N ASN A 203 -20.48 -4.33 3.16
CA ASN A 203 -20.13 -5.70 3.56
C ASN A 203 -20.33 -5.94 5.07
N LEU A 204 -19.85 -5.02 5.91
CA LEU A 204 -20.05 -5.15 7.35
C LEU A 204 -21.51 -5.05 7.75
N ALA A 205 -22.31 -4.23 7.07
CA ALA A 205 -23.75 -4.07 7.31
C ALA A 205 -24.54 -5.36 7.10
N GLN A 206 -24.04 -6.33 6.34
CA GLN A 206 -24.68 -7.64 6.20
C GLN A 206 -24.70 -8.43 7.52
N SER A 207 -23.68 -8.25 8.36
CA SER A 207 -23.57 -8.94 9.66
C SER A 207 -23.83 -8.03 10.87
N ALA A 208 -23.59 -6.73 10.75
CA ALA A 208 -23.71 -5.76 11.84
C ALA A 208 -24.39 -4.44 11.39
N PRO A 209 -25.64 -4.48 10.86
CA PRO A 209 -26.31 -3.30 10.31
C PRO A 209 -26.50 -2.19 11.34
N SER A 210 -26.85 -2.52 12.57
CA SER A 210 -27.08 -1.56 13.65
C SER A 210 -25.81 -0.79 14.02
N LEU A 211 -24.64 -1.45 14.03
CA LEU A 211 -23.36 -0.83 14.29
C LEU A 211 -23.05 0.20 13.20
N VAL A 212 -23.10 -0.20 11.92
CA VAL A 212 -22.82 0.70 10.80
C VAL A 212 -23.75 1.92 10.85
N GLN A 213 -25.07 1.72 10.96
CA GLN A 213 -26.04 2.82 10.98
C GLN A 213 -25.92 3.75 12.21
N SER A 214 -25.41 3.25 13.33
CA SER A 214 -25.21 4.07 14.52
C SER A 214 -23.96 4.94 14.45
N VAL A 215 -22.91 4.48 13.73
CA VAL A 215 -21.63 5.16 13.66
C VAL A 215 -21.53 6.04 12.42
N VAL A 216 -21.83 5.51 11.25
CA VAL A 216 -21.68 6.23 9.97
C VAL A 216 -23.04 6.47 9.32
N PRO A 217 -23.38 7.69 8.94
CA PRO A 217 -22.64 8.95 9.09
C PRO A 217 -22.88 9.71 10.41
N LYS A 218 -23.66 9.15 11.36
CA LYS A 218 -24.21 9.87 12.51
C LYS A 218 -23.16 10.42 13.48
N LEU A 219 -22.20 9.58 13.87
CA LEU A 219 -21.12 9.94 14.78
C LEU A 219 -19.86 10.34 14.03
N VAL A 220 -19.55 9.62 12.96
CA VAL A 220 -18.36 9.81 12.15
C VAL A 220 -18.77 9.93 10.68
N PRO A 221 -18.63 11.09 10.04
CA PRO A 221 -18.86 11.25 8.61
C PRO A 221 -17.94 10.34 7.77
N LEU A 222 -18.39 9.88 6.60
CA LEU A 222 -17.64 8.97 5.73
C LEU A 222 -16.24 9.48 5.39
N HIS A 223 -16.10 10.79 5.09
CA HIS A 223 -14.80 11.39 4.79
C HIS A 223 -13.83 11.36 5.98
N ASN A 224 -14.35 11.53 7.22
CA ASN A 224 -13.53 11.42 8.43
C ASN A 224 -13.10 9.97 8.66
N LEU A 225 -14.02 8.99 8.50
CA LEU A 225 -13.69 7.58 8.57
C LEU A 225 -12.60 7.24 7.54
N THR A 226 -12.76 7.68 6.29
CA THR A 226 -11.76 7.47 5.24
C THR A 226 -10.40 8.05 5.65
N SER A 227 -10.38 9.24 6.23
CA SER A 227 -9.15 9.90 6.69
C SER A 227 -8.50 9.15 7.86
N ILE A 228 -9.29 8.62 8.80
CA ILE A 228 -8.81 7.79 9.92
C ILE A 228 -8.18 6.49 9.37
N LEU A 229 -8.87 5.79 8.45
CA LEU A 229 -8.36 4.56 7.85
C LEU A 229 -7.07 4.82 7.06
N ARG A 230 -6.98 5.93 6.33
CA ARG A 230 -5.75 6.36 5.66
C ARG A 230 -4.60 6.61 6.64
N THR A 231 -4.89 7.25 7.78
CA THR A 231 -3.88 7.48 8.83
C THR A 231 -3.36 6.16 9.41
N LEU A 232 -4.24 5.20 9.69
CA LEU A 232 -3.87 3.86 10.14
C LEU A 232 -2.99 3.14 9.09
N LEU A 233 -3.44 3.10 7.83
CA LEU A 233 -2.70 2.46 6.74
C LEU A 233 -1.33 3.12 6.47
N ASN A 234 -1.23 4.43 6.62
CA ASN A 234 0.02 5.16 6.48
C ASN A 234 1.07 4.76 7.52
N GLU A 235 0.62 4.26 8.65
CA GLU A 235 1.44 3.67 9.71
C GLU A 235 1.44 2.13 9.70
N ARG A 236 1.06 1.52 8.58
CA ARG A 236 1.03 0.07 8.37
C ARG A 236 0.08 -0.69 9.30
N VAL A 237 -0.92 -0.02 9.85
CA VAL A 237 -1.99 -0.66 10.62
C VAL A 237 -3.06 -1.17 9.67
N PRO A 238 -3.33 -2.49 9.60
CA PRO A 238 -4.38 -3.02 8.75
C PRO A 238 -5.76 -2.56 9.18
N VAL A 239 -6.65 -2.40 8.21
CA VAL A 239 -8.04 -2.02 8.44
C VAL A 239 -9.00 -3.22 8.33
N SER A 240 -8.45 -4.44 8.36
CA SER A 240 -9.18 -5.69 8.18
C SER A 240 -10.25 -5.93 9.25
N ASP A 241 -10.05 -5.44 10.47
CA ASP A 241 -11.05 -5.51 11.54
C ASP A 241 -11.85 -4.20 11.62
N LEU A 242 -12.59 -3.90 10.55
CA LEU A 242 -13.47 -2.73 10.50
C LEU A 242 -14.52 -2.72 11.61
N ARG A 243 -14.96 -3.91 12.08
CA ARG A 243 -15.90 -4.02 13.18
C ARG A 243 -15.32 -3.45 14.46
N CYS A 244 -14.14 -3.90 14.87
CA CYS A 244 -13.43 -3.38 16.03
C CYS A 244 -13.18 -1.86 15.90
N ILE A 245 -12.80 -1.39 14.70
CA ILE A 245 -12.60 0.04 14.44
C ILE A 245 -13.89 0.82 14.70
N LEU A 246 -15.05 0.40 14.16
CA LEU A 246 -16.32 1.12 14.34
C LEU A 246 -16.82 1.05 15.78
N GLU A 247 -16.70 -0.08 16.47
CA GLU A 247 -17.09 -0.22 17.88
C GLU A 247 -16.32 0.77 18.77
N ASN A 248 -15.02 0.92 18.55
CA ASN A 248 -14.20 1.87 19.29
C ASN A 248 -14.42 3.32 18.86
N LEU A 249 -14.67 3.59 17.57
CA LEU A 249 -15.05 4.92 17.09
C LEU A 249 -16.35 5.41 17.73
N ALA A 250 -17.33 4.52 17.98
CA ALA A 250 -18.54 4.88 18.68
C ALA A 250 -18.26 5.45 20.09
N VAL A 251 -17.28 4.89 20.78
CA VAL A 251 -16.85 5.36 22.12
C VAL A 251 -16.05 6.65 22.02
N LEU A 252 -15.07 6.70 21.11
CA LEU A 252 -14.15 7.83 20.95
C LEU A 252 -14.82 9.10 20.40
N SER A 253 -15.94 8.95 19.66
CA SER A 253 -16.68 10.07 19.07
C SER A 253 -17.11 11.14 20.08
N SER A 254 -17.32 10.75 21.35
CA SER A 254 -17.70 11.67 22.44
C SER A 254 -16.53 12.58 22.89
N GLN A 255 -15.30 12.26 22.54
CA GLN A 255 -14.10 12.95 23.02
C GLN A 255 -13.65 14.13 22.13
N ASN A 256 -14.33 14.36 21.00
CA ASN A 256 -13.99 15.42 20.02
C ASN A 256 -12.50 15.44 19.60
N LEU A 257 -11.91 14.25 19.41
CA LEU A 257 -10.53 14.12 18.98
C LEU A 257 -10.34 14.52 17.50
N SER A 258 -9.15 14.98 17.14
CA SER A 258 -8.76 15.14 15.74
C SER A 258 -8.72 13.79 15.03
N VAL A 259 -8.70 13.77 13.69
CA VAL A 259 -8.56 12.53 12.89
C VAL A 259 -7.30 11.76 13.28
N THR A 260 -6.19 12.46 13.45
CA THR A 260 -4.90 11.86 13.83
C THR A 260 -4.91 11.30 15.25
N ASP A 261 -5.49 12.02 16.20
CA ASP A 261 -5.58 11.57 17.59
C ASP A 261 -6.58 10.42 17.74
N THR A 262 -7.65 10.41 16.93
CA THR A 262 -8.58 9.28 16.86
C THR A 262 -7.89 8.03 16.33
N ALA A 263 -7.09 8.15 15.25
CA ALA A 263 -6.32 7.02 14.73
C ALA A 263 -5.32 6.49 15.77
N GLU A 264 -4.65 7.39 16.51
CA GLU A 264 -3.74 7.01 17.60
C GLU A 264 -4.47 6.28 18.73
N ALA A 265 -5.64 6.77 19.15
CA ALA A 265 -6.45 6.16 20.19
C ALA A 265 -7.04 4.79 19.80
N LEU A 266 -7.19 4.52 18.48
CA LEU A 266 -7.64 3.21 17.97
C LEU A 266 -6.54 2.14 18.02
N ARG A 267 -5.28 2.50 17.89
CA ARG A 267 -4.15 1.57 17.75
C ARG A 267 -4.05 0.50 18.86
N PRO A 268 -4.20 0.83 20.16
CA PRO A 268 -4.18 -0.18 21.22
C PRO A 268 -5.25 -1.25 21.05
N HIS A 269 -6.41 -0.91 20.49
CA HIS A 269 -7.50 -1.87 20.22
C HIS A 269 -7.21 -2.78 19.02
N LEU A 270 -6.25 -2.40 18.16
CA LEU A 270 -5.77 -3.14 17.00
C LEU A 270 -4.42 -3.84 17.25
N SER A 271 -3.95 -3.84 18.50
CA SER A 271 -2.64 -4.39 18.90
C SER A 271 -2.42 -5.83 18.44
N GLY A 272 -3.46 -6.67 18.49
CA GLY A 272 -3.39 -8.04 18.01
C GLY A 272 -3.01 -8.14 16.52
N LEU A 273 -3.58 -7.27 15.68
CA LEU A 273 -3.26 -7.22 14.24
C LEU A 273 -1.83 -6.71 14.00
N LEU A 274 -1.42 -5.67 14.76
CA LEU A 274 -0.08 -5.10 14.66
C LEU A 274 1.00 -6.13 14.99
N VAL A 275 0.82 -6.83 16.11
CA VAL A 275 1.81 -7.82 16.58
C VAL A 275 1.87 -9.06 15.70
N GLN A 276 0.74 -9.49 15.12
CA GLN A 276 0.70 -10.63 14.19
C GLN A 276 1.55 -10.39 12.92
N GLN A 277 1.71 -9.14 12.49
CA GLN A 277 2.57 -8.81 11.35
C GLN A 277 4.06 -9.00 11.65
N VAL A 278 4.44 -8.89 12.91
CA VAL A 278 5.85 -8.85 13.35
C VAL A 278 6.33 -10.23 13.79
N ALA A 279 5.51 -10.95 14.53
CA ALA A 279 5.91 -12.24 15.08
C ALA A 279 4.75 -13.25 15.14
N PRO A 280 4.96 -14.50 14.71
CA PRO A 280 4.03 -15.59 14.93
C PRO A 280 3.67 -15.76 16.41
N LEU A 281 2.51 -16.40 16.71
CA LEU A 281 2.02 -16.54 18.08
C LEU A 281 2.97 -17.26 19.02
N ASN A 282 3.76 -18.19 18.51
CA ASN A 282 4.70 -19.04 19.25
C ASN A 282 6.13 -18.47 19.37
N GLN A 283 6.35 -17.27 18.85
CA GLN A 283 7.66 -16.61 18.89
C GLN A 283 7.61 -15.33 19.75
N PRO A 284 8.68 -15.01 20.50
CA PRO A 284 8.77 -13.75 21.22
C PRO A 284 8.90 -12.58 20.24
N ILE A 285 8.31 -11.45 20.58
CA ILE A 285 8.45 -10.19 19.86
C ILE A 285 9.86 -9.66 20.14
N GLN A 286 10.63 -9.37 19.09
CA GLN A 286 11.95 -8.76 19.21
C GLN A 286 11.80 -7.25 19.35
N VAL A 287 12.15 -6.70 20.48
CA VAL A 287 11.89 -5.30 20.84
C VAL A 287 13.20 -4.53 20.99
N ILE A 288 13.27 -3.37 20.34
CA ILE A 288 14.26 -2.33 20.59
C ILE A 288 13.59 -1.31 21.52
N THR A 289 14.27 -0.89 22.56
CA THR A 289 13.79 0.11 23.53
C THR A 289 14.71 1.32 23.59
N LEU A 290 14.23 2.41 24.14
CA LEU A 290 15.05 3.56 24.51
C LEU A 290 15.44 3.46 25.98
N SER A 291 16.58 4.02 26.36
CA SER A 291 16.93 4.18 27.79
C SER A 291 15.93 5.15 28.45
N GLY A 292 15.64 4.93 29.72
CA GLY A 292 14.68 5.79 30.44
C GLY A 292 15.08 7.28 30.47
N GLU A 293 16.38 7.59 30.46
CA GLU A 293 16.88 8.97 30.41
C GLU A 293 16.57 9.61 29.05
N LEU A 294 16.88 8.91 27.97
CA LEU A 294 16.61 9.36 26.61
C LEU A 294 15.10 9.52 26.37
N GLU A 295 14.31 8.56 26.78
CA GLU A 295 12.85 8.62 26.63
C GLU A 295 12.24 9.80 27.37
N ASN A 296 12.66 10.04 28.63
CA ASN A 296 12.23 11.19 29.41
C ASN A 296 12.66 12.52 28.79
N MET A 297 13.84 12.59 28.19
CA MET A 297 14.31 13.76 27.44
C MET A 297 13.41 14.04 26.23
N LEU A 298 13.12 13.03 25.42
CA LEU A 298 12.24 13.13 24.26
C LEU A 298 10.81 13.56 24.66
N ILE A 299 10.26 12.99 25.74
CA ILE A 299 8.93 13.39 26.27
C ILE A 299 8.93 14.87 26.67
N LYS A 300 9.98 15.37 27.32
CA LYS A 300 10.09 16.80 27.65
C LYS A 300 10.15 17.67 26.41
N MET A 301 10.92 17.25 25.39
CA MET A 301 11.01 17.99 24.12
C MET A 301 9.64 18.09 23.43
N VAL A 302 8.88 16.98 23.32
CA VAL A 302 7.53 16.99 22.73
C VAL A 302 6.59 17.91 23.50
N ARG A 303 6.64 17.89 24.83
CA ARG A 303 5.80 18.78 25.66
C ARG A 303 6.15 20.27 25.52
N GLN A 304 7.41 20.58 25.28
CA GLN A 304 7.88 21.97 25.10
C GLN A 304 7.57 22.51 23.70
N SER A 305 7.62 21.66 22.68
CA SER A 305 7.38 22.04 21.28
C SER A 305 5.90 22.18 20.92
N GLY A 306 4.99 21.65 21.74
CA GLY A 306 3.55 21.72 21.48
C GLY A 306 3.19 21.17 20.10
N ASP A 307 2.53 22.00 19.28
CA ASP A 307 2.06 21.62 17.93
C ASP A 307 3.18 21.53 16.89
N GLU A 308 4.38 22.04 17.16
CA GLU A 308 5.53 21.96 16.24
C GLU A 308 6.13 20.54 16.15
N GLY A 309 5.70 19.63 17.04
CA GLY A 309 6.15 18.24 17.05
C GLY A 309 7.52 18.06 17.69
N LEU A 310 8.15 16.91 17.46
CA LEU A 310 9.47 16.56 18.01
C LEU A 310 10.58 17.16 17.13
N ILE A 311 11.27 18.16 17.66
CA ILE A 311 12.44 18.76 17.01
C ILE A 311 13.69 18.16 17.68
N LEU A 312 14.46 17.38 16.91
CA LEU A 312 15.72 16.79 17.37
C LEU A 312 16.91 17.60 16.88
N ASP A 313 17.92 17.74 17.72
CA ASP A 313 19.24 18.18 17.26
C ASP A 313 19.81 17.19 16.24
N ALA A 314 20.52 17.71 15.22
CA ALA A 314 21.03 16.89 14.12
C ALA A 314 21.95 15.74 14.58
N ASN A 315 22.79 15.98 15.60
CA ASN A 315 23.68 14.96 16.13
C ASN A 315 22.89 13.86 16.85
N LEU A 316 21.94 14.24 17.70
CA LEU A 316 21.08 13.28 18.40
C LEU A 316 20.23 12.47 17.41
N ALA A 317 19.63 13.13 16.40
CA ALA A 317 18.87 12.44 15.36
C ALA A 317 19.71 11.41 14.62
N GLN A 318 20.95 11.76 14.23
CA GLN A 318 21.85 10.86 13.52
C GLN A 318 22.28 9.68 14.40
N GLN A 319 22.60 9.91 15.68
CA GLN A 319 22.93 8.84 16.63
C GLN A 319 21.77 7.87 16.83
N LEU A 320 20.54 8.38 17.02
CA LEU A 320 19.35 7.57 17.19
C LEU A 320 19.05 6.73 15.94
N ILE A 321 19.06 7.34 14.76
CA ILE A 321 18.80 6.65 13.49
C ILE A 321 19.84 5.54 13.30
N LYS A 322 21.14 5.84 13.52
CA LYS A 322 22.22 4.87 13.38
C LYS A 322 22.07 3.71 14.37
N GLY A 323 21.89 4.00 15.66
CA GLY A 323 21.77 2.96 16.69
C GLY A 323 20.55 2.06 16.49
N ILE A 324 19.40 2.65 16.10
CA ILE A 324 18.17 1.88 15.80
C ILE A 324 18.36 1.03 14.55
N SER A 325 18.95 1.59 13.48
CA SER A 325 19.21 0.87 12.23
C SER A 325 20.15 -0.32 12.44
N GLU A 326 21.25 -0.14 13.17
CA GLU A 326 22.19 -1.22 13.51
C GLU A 326 21.51 -2.33 14.34
N ALA A 327 20.68 -1.95 15.32
CA ALA A 327 19.94 -2.90 16.12
C ALA A 327 18.91 -3.67 15.29
N GLN A 328 18.21 -3.01 14.36
CA GLN A 328 17.26 -3.64 13.45
C GLN A 328 17.97 -4.60 12.50
N GLN A 329 19.07 -4.19 11.86
CA GLN A 329 19.83 -5.03 10.94
C GLN A 329 20.33 -6.31 11.60
N LYS A 330 20.81 -6.23 12.85
CA LYS A 330 21.24 -7.39 13.61
C LYS A 330 20.12 -8.41 13.83
N VAL A 331 18.89 -7.97 14.03
CA VAL A 331 17.72 -8.86 14.19
C VAL A 331 17.25 -9.40 12.85
N THR A 332 17.32 -8.58 11.81
CA THR A 332 16.92 -8.96 10.44
C THR A 332 17.87 -10.00 9.87
N SER A 333 19.16 -9.95 10.15
CA SER A 333 20.12 -10.99 9.75
C SER A 333 19.81 -12.37 10.38
N ASP A 334 19.14 -12.40 11.53
CA ASP A 334 18.62 -13.64 12.14
C ASP A 334 17.24 -14.08 11.55
N GLY A 335 16.78 -13.45 10.48
CA GLY A 335 15.48 -13.73 9.83
C GLY A 335 14.27 -13.33 10.67
N LYS A 336 14.43 -12.41 11.62
CA LYS A 336 13.38 -11.92 12.52
C LYS A 336 13.08 -10.46 12.24
N THR A 337 11.90 -10.01 12.66
CA THR A 337 11.50 -8.59 12.57
C THR A 337 11.59 -7.95 13.95
N ALA A 338 12.32 -6.84 14.04
CA ALA A 338 12.37 -6.02 15.26
C ALA A 338 11.33 -4.91 15.21
N VAL A 339 10.77 -4.56 16.38
CA VAL A 339 9.92 -3.39 16.57
C VAL A 339 10.55 -2.44 17.57
N LEU A 340 10.39 -1.15 17.35
CA LEU A 340 10.77 -0.15 18.35
C LEU A 340 9.57 0.12 19.27
N VAL A 341 9.79 0.00 20.57
CA VAL A 341 8.74 0.25 21.58
C VAL A 341 9.11 1.48 22.39
N VAL A 342 8.18 2.43 22.45
CA VAL A 342 8.36 3.74 23.11
C VAL A 342 7.12 4.14 23.90
N SER A 343 7.22 5.21 24.67
CA SER A 343 6.07 5.81 25.36
C SER A 343 5.00 6.32 24.37
N PRO A 344 3.70 6.14 24.67
CA PRO A 344 2.62 6.71 23.86
C PRO A 344 2.78 8.22 23.61
N ALA A 345 3.37 8.94 24.56
CA ALA A 345 3.56 10.38 24.47
C ALA A 345 4.47 10.86 23.32
N ILE A 346 5.38 9.99 22.85
CA ILE A 346 6.35 10.31 21.79
C ILE A 346 6.18 9.45 20.54
N ARG A 347 5.39 8.36 20.61
CA ARG A 347 5.30 7.35 19.57
C ARG A 347 5.04 7.94 18.18
N ARG A 348 4.00 8.76 18.05
CA ARG A 348 3.57 9.31 16.74
C ARG A 348 4.65 10.19 16.11
N GLN A 349 5.17 11.15 16.87
CA GLN A 349 6.19 12.09 16.38
C GLN A 349 7.48 11.35 16.04
N PHE A 350 7.87 10.42 16.90
CA PHE A 350 9.09 9.63 16.72
C PHE A 350 8.97 8.68 15.53
N ALA A 351 7.82 8.01 15.35
CA ALA A 351 7.53 7.20 14.18
C ALA A 351 7.60 8.01 12.87
N SER A 352 7.09 9.25 12.88
CA SER A 352 7.14 10.14 11.71
C SER A 352 8.57 10.49 11.29
N ILE A 353 9.46 10.74 12.25
CA ILE A 353 10.88 11.03 11.98
C ILE A 353 11.58 9.78 11.46
N LEU A 354 11.40 8.64 12.13
CA LEU A 354 12.08 7.40 11.76
C LEU A 354 11.65 6.86 10.40
N LYS A 355 10.38 7.04 10.02
CA LYS A 355 9.86 6.60 8.72
C LYS A 355 10.63 7.16 7.52
N GLN A 356 11.23 8.34 7.65
CA GLN A 356 12.01 8.97 6.59
C GLN A 356 13.40 8.33 6.41
N HIS A 357 13.90 7.62 7.45
CA HIS A 357 15.26 7.11 7.50
C HIS A 357 15.33 5.59 7.59
N ILE A 358 14.32 4.97 8.20
CA ILE A 358 14.27 3.51 8.43
C ILE A 358 12.90 3.01 7.95
N GLU A 359 12.84 2.56 6.69
CA GLU A 359 11.58 2.27 6.01
C GLU A 359 10.74 1.16 6.64
N ASP A 360 11.38 0.09 7.15
CA ASP A 360 10.67 -1.12 7.59
C ASP A 360 10.54 -1.26 9.10
N LEU A 361 10.85 -0.20 9.85
CA LEU A 361 10.73 -0.23 11.30
C LEU A 361 9.30 0.12 11.74
N LEU A 362 8.66 -0.82 12.44
CA LEU A 362 7.39 -0.57 13.11
C LEU A 362 7.64 0.05 14.49
N VAL A 363 7.03 1.20 14.77
CA VAL A 363 7.11 1.87 16.07
C VAL A 363 5.80 1.68 16.82
N LEU A 364 5.87 1.01 17.97
CA LEU A 364 4.74 0.72 18.84
C LEU A 364 4.84 1.50 20.14
N ALA A 365 3.70 1.85 20.71
CA ALA A 365 3.64 2.25 22.10
C ALA A 365 3.63 1.00 23.00
N PHE A 366 4.13 1.10 24.23
CA PHE A 366 4.06 -0.04 25.16
C PHE A 366 2.61 -0.47 25.46
N THR A 367 1.64 0.42 25.33
CA THR A 367 0.19 0.12 25.44
C THR A 367 -0.37 -0.69 24.28
N GLU A 368 0.39 -0.82 23.19
CA GLU A 368 0.03 -1.61 22.00
C GLU A 368 0.59 -3.04 22.06
N LEU A 369 1.33 -3.38 23.10
CA LEU A 369 1.84 -4.73 23.32
C LEU A 369 0.80 -5.56 24.07
N PRO A 370 0.37 -6.72 23.53
CA PRO A 370 -0.57 -7.61 24.23
C PRO A 370 0.09 -8.26 25.45
N ASP A 371 -0.62 -8.31 26.58
CA ASP A 371 -0.13 -8.87 27.86
C ASP A 371 0.24 -10.36 27.77
N ASN A 372 -0.31 -11.09 26.81
CA ASN A 372 -0.13 -12.53 26.62
C ASN A 372 1.04 -12.91 25.69
N ARG A 373 1.85 -11.95 25.26
CA ARG A 373 2.97 -12.20 24.34
C ARG A 373 4.31 -12.08 25.07
N GLN A 374 5.19 -13.02 24.75
CA GLN A 374 6.58 -12.93 25.23
C GLN A 374 7.32 -11.83 24.45
N ILE A 375 8.11 -11.05 25.19
CA ILE A 375 8.91 -9.95 24.67
C ILE A 375 10.38 -10.28 24.92
N ASN A 376 11.20 -10.10 23.90
CA ASN A 376 12.66 -10.20 24.01
C ASN A 376 13.29 -8.86 23.65
N VAL A 377 13.88 -8.18 24.62
CA VAL A 377 14.58 -6.91 24.39
C VAL A 377 15.94 -7.22 23.76
N VAL A 378 16.13 -6.83 22.51
CA VAL A 378 17.35 -7.11 21.73
C VAL A 378 18.37 -5.97 21.78
N ALA A 379 17.91 -4.75 22.00
CA ALA A 379 18.76 -3.59 22.18
C ALA A 379 18.04 -2.50 22.99
N THR A 380 18.84 -1.73 23.74
CA THR A 380 18.40 -0.50 24.40
C THR A 380 19.26 0.64 23.88
N ILE A 381 18.63 1.64 23.26
CA ILE A 381 19.31 2.79 22.67
C ILE A 381 19.44 3.88 23.74
N SER A 382 20.63 4.43 23.90
CA SER A 382 20.94 5.53 24.78
C SER A 382 21.41 6.76 24.01
N SER A 383 21.51 7.88 24.69
CA SER A 383 22.02 9.15 24.14
C SER A 383 23.55 9.25 24.20
N GLU A 384 24.26 8.22 24.67
CA GLU A 384 25.72 8.17 24.75
C GLU A 384 26.33 7.47 23.54
#